data_7d913322df6a85c0d34a9e82a63cdd5e
#
_entry.id   7d913322df6a85c0d34a9e82a63cdd5e
#
_cell.length_a   1.000
_cell.length_b   1.000
_cell.length_c   1.000
_cell.angle_alpha   90.00
_cell.angle_beta   90.00
_cell.angle_gamma   90.00
#
_symmetry.space_group_name_H-M   'P 1'
#
loop_
_entity.id
_entity.type
_entity.pdbx_description
1 polymer ?
#
loop_
_entity_poly.entity_id
_entity_poly.type
_entity_poly.pdbx_seq_one_letter_code
_entity_poly.pdbx_strand_id
1 'polypeptide(L)'
;EIPLRLVGSEMCIRDRLRTVYASPASYDLAGIPSHVDGDIYKQNSFRGNFDNAYWAIDNNKYTEDTNRFFGNVYATYQTDFGTANHKLNAKYMLGVDAYTTHYSDSYGYGSNTGGGRGQIENYGWTNATYNSLLTINYDWRINDDWGLNAVAGNEFIQSNRKKYYEYGTNYNFAGWNHINNATTQLTEEERWKNRTVGFFGNVSASYRNMLYLTVTGRQDYVSNMPRNNRSFFYPSVSAGFILTELDELKNDVVNYAKLRVSYAEVGQAGDFLENYYSTPTYGGGFYSLTPIMYPIKGTTAYTPYYTIFDPNLKPQNTRSYEIGADVNFFDNLITVSYTHLRAHET
;
A
#
# COMPACT_ATOMS: atom_id res chain seq x y z
N GLU A 1 -13.49 10.64 2.00
CA GLU A 1 -13.94 9.23 1.91
C GLU A 1 -14.62 9.03 0.57
N ILE A 2 -13.90 8.48 -0.40
CA ILE A 2 -14.50 7.99 -1.63
C ILE A 2 -15.06 6.61 -1.29
N PRO A 3 -16.36 6.38 -1.42
CA PRO A 3 -16.92 5.09 -1.03
C PRO A 3 -16.35 4.00 -1.94
N LEU A 4 -15.73 3.01 -1.34
CA LEU A 4 -15.17 1.78 -1.95
C LEU A 4 -16.19 0.96 -2.80
N ARG A 5 -17.42 1.42 -2.91
CA ARG A 5 -18.48 0.83 -3.73
C ARG A 5 -18.31 1.02 -5.24
N LEU A 6 -17.36 1.84 -5.69
CA LEU A 6 -17.22 2.21 -7.11
C LEU A 6 -16.31 1.26 -7.92
N VAL A 7 -15.44 0.48 -7.30
CA VAL A 7 -14.46 -0.34 -8.05
C VAL A 7 -15.11 -1.58 -8.68
N GLY A 8 -15.99 -2.28 -7.97
CA GLY A 8 -16.77 -3.39 -8.55
C GLY A 8 -17.79 -2.93 -9.57
N SER A 9 -18.33 -1.71 -9.43
CA SER A 9 -19.25 -1.12 -10.40
C SER A 9 -18.55 -0.68 -11.70
N GLU A 10 -17.26 -0.36 -11.68
CA GLU A 10 -16.55 0.07 -12.89
C GLU A 10 -16.36 -1.07 -13.90
N MET A 11 -16.06 -2.29 -13.50
CA MET A 11 -15.98 -3.42 -14.44
C MET A 11 -17.35 -3.78 -15.03
N CYS A 12 -18.39 -3.81 -14.21
CA CYS A 12 -19.76 -4.00 -14.69
C CYS A 12 -20.25 -2.89 -15.62
N ILE A 13 -19.92 -1.64 -15.31
CA ILE A 13 -20.23 -0.48 -16.15
C ILE A 13 -19.40 -0.53 -17.44
N ARG A 14 -18.14 -0.93 -17.37
CA ARG A 14 -17.22 -0.95 -18.51
C ARG A 14 -17.68 -1.92 -19.60
N ASP A 15 -18.06 -3.13 -19.28
CA ASP A 15 -18.53 -4.12 -20.26
C ASP A 15 -19.89 -3.74 -20.88
N ARG A 16 -20.80 -3.21 -20.08
CA ARG A 16 -22.12 -2.76 -20.54
C ARG A 16 -22.00 -1.52 -21.40
N LEU A 17 -21.27 -0.51 -20.93
CA LEU A 17 -21.03 0.71 -21.69
C LEU A 17 -20.25 0.44 -22.96
N ARG A 18 -19.28 -0.49 -22.94
CA ARG A 18 -18.56 -0.91 -24.15
C ARG A 18 -19.51 -1.40 -25.23
N THR A 19 -20.50 -2.23 -24.87
CA THR A 19 -21.51 -2.69 -25.83
C THR A 19 -22.34 -1.54 -26.35
N VAL A 20 -22.83 -0.67 -25.48
CA VAL A 20 -23.63 0.50 -25.88
C VAL A 20 -22.85 1.42 -26.82
N TYR A 21 -21.63 1.78 -26.47
CA TYR A 21 -20.79 2.68 -27.29
C TYR A 21 -20.30 2.06 -28.59
N ALA A 22 -20.17 0.73 -28.63
CA ALA A 22 -19.76 0.03 -29.84
C ALA A 22 -20.94 -0.30 -30.78
N SER A 23 -22.18 -0.13 -30.31
CA SER A 23 -23.38 -0.37 -31.12
C SER A 23 -23.55 0.74 -32.18
N PRO A 24 -23.91 0.39 -33.44
CA PRO A 24 -24.28 1.38 -34.45
C PRO A 24 -25.47 2.21 -33.98
N ALA A 25 -25.53 3.48 -34.35
CA ALA A 25 -26.67 4.35 -34.01
C ALA A 25 -28.00 3.85 -34.56
N SER A 26 -27.98 3.01 -35.60
CA SER A 26 -29.13 2.36 -36.19
C SER A 26 -29.59 1.09 -35.45
N TYR A 27 -28.83 0.61 -34.45
CA TYR A 27 -29.16 -0.55 -33.63
C TYR A 27 -30.05 -0.11 -32.46
N ASP A 28 -31.33 -0.45 -32.52
CA ASP A 28 -32.26 -0.14 -31.43
C ASP A 28 -32.09 -1.14 -30.27
N LEU A 29 -31.13 -0.85 -29.40
CA LEU A 29 -30.80 -1.70 -28.26
C LEU A 29 -31.99 -1.90 -27.31
N ALA A 30 -32.87 -0.90 -27.16
CA ALA A 30 -34.02 -0.96 -26.28
C ALA A 30 -35.26 -1.64 -26.91
N GLY A 31 -35.40 -1.53 -28.22
CA GLY A 31 -36.53 -2.10 -28.95
C GLY A 31 -36.33 -3.55 -29.39
N ILE A 32 -35.10 -4.04 -29.39
CA ILE A 32 -34.80 -5.43 -29.75
C ILE A 32 -34.81 -6.30 -28.48
N PRO A 33 -35.55 -7.44 -28.48
CA PRO A 33 -35.49 -8.38 -27.34
C PRO A 33 -34.07 -8.79 -27.02
N SER A 34 -33.69 -8.83 -25.72
CA SER A 34 -32.34 -9.16 -25.27
C SER A 34 -31.91 -10.58 -25.64
N HIS A 35 -32.85 -11.50 -25.84
CA HIS A 35 -32.61 -12.90 -26.18
C HIS A 35 -33.64 -13.41 -27.18
N VAL A 36 -33.38 -14.56 -27.76
CA VAL A 36 -34.27 -15.23 -28.69
C VAL A 36 -35.46 -15.80 -27.93
N ASP A 37 -36.67 -15.67 -28.51
CA ASP A 37 -37.87 -16.17 -27.89
C ASP A 37 -37.79 -17.68 -27.58
N GLY A 38 -38.14 -18.03 -26.36
CA GLY A 38 -38.04 -19.39 -25.82
C GLY A 38 -36.64 -19.86 -25.36
N ASP A 39 -35.59 -19.05 -25.54
CA ASP A 39 -34.23 -19.41 -25.09
C ASP A 39 -33.49 -18.22 -24.47
N ILE A 40 -33.57 -18.09 -23.17
CA ILE A 40 -32.92 -17.01 -22.40
C ILE A 40 -31.38 -17.06 -22.46
N TYR A 41 -30.77 -18.15 -22.87
CA TYR A 41 -29.32 -18.32 -22.99
C TYR A 41 -28.80 -18.01 -24.39
N LYS A 42 -29.66 -17.70 -25.32
CA LYS A 42 -29.33 -17.30 -26.69
C LYS A 42 -29.63 -15.82 -26.87
N GLN A 43 -28.64 -14.99 -26.66
CA GLN A 43 -28.79 -13.54 -26.73
C GLN A 43 -28.90 -12.99 -28.16
N ASN A 44 -29.59 -11.86 -28.29
CA ASN A 44 -29.61 -11.04 -29.49
C ASN A 44 -28.54 -9.95 -29.40
N SER A 45 -27.34 -10.25 -29.86
CA SER A 45 -26.26 -9.31 -29.91
C SER A 45 -26.07 -8.71 -31.31
N PHE A 46 -25.66 -7.47 -31.41
CA PHE A 46 -25.34 -6.85 -32.70
C PHE A 46 -24.01 -7.38 -33.28
N ARG A 47 -23.19 -8.04 -32.47
CA ARG A 47 -21.87 -8.52 -32.86
C ARG A 47 -21.46 -9.73 -32.02
N GLY A 48 -20.90 -10.75 -32.65
CA GLY A 48 -20.58 -12.03 -32.00
C GLY A 48 -19.53 -12.04 -30.88
N ASN A 49 -18.84 -10.92 -30.64
CA ASN A 49 -17.88 -10.78 -29.54
C ASN A 49 -18.32 -9.75 -28.48
N PHE A 50 -19.59 -9.36 -28.53
CA PHE A 50 -20.20 -8.46 -27.57
C PHE A 50 -21.47 -9.09 -27.01
N ASP A 51 -21.69 -8.97 -25.72
CA ASP A 51 -22.96 -9.33 -25.11
C ASP A 51 -23.99 -8.23 -25.34
N ASN A 52 -25.24 -8.58 -25.50
CA ASN A 52 -26.34 -7.62 -25.41
C ASN A 52 -26.33 -7.02 -23.99
N ALA A 53 -26.36 -5.68 -23.88
CA ALA A 53 -26.23 -5.00 -22.61
C ALA A 53 -27.33 -5.37 -21.58
N TYR A 54 -28.57 -5.52 -22.03
CA TYR A 54 -29.68 -5.95 -21.16
C TYR A 54 -29.54 -7.41 -20.76
N TRP A 55 -29.19 -8.27 -21.71
CA TRP A 55 -28.94 -9.68 -21.44
C TRP A 55 -27.80 -9.86 -20.41
N ALA A 56 -26.72 -9.09 -20.56
CA ALA A 56 -25.58 -9.13 -19.66
C ALA A 56 -25.93 -8.70 -18.22
N ILE A 57 -26.89 -7.78 -18.04
CA ILE A 57 -27.34 -7.37 -16.71
C ILE A 57 -27.98 -8.54 -15.96
N ASP A 58 -28.72 -9.37 -16.66
CA ASP A 58 -29.49 -10.47 -16.06
C ASP A 58 -28.63 -11.74 -15.88
N ASN A 59 -27.60 -11.94 -16.71
CA ASN A 59 -26.86 -13.20 -16.79
C ASN A 59 -25.42 -13.12 -16.32
N ASN A 60 -24.80 -11.95 -16.36
CA ASN A 60 -23.42 -11.75 -15.85
C ASN A 60 -23.49 -11.14 -14.46
N LYS A 61 -22.71 -11.67 -13.53
CA LYS A 61 -22.69 -11.21 -12.14
C LYS A 61 -21.27 -10.92 -11.70
N TYR A 62 -21.11 -9.77 -11.04
CA TYR A 62 -19.86 -9.32 -10.46
C TYR A 62 -20.11 -8.94 -9.01
N THR A 63 -19.35 -9.51 -8.11
CA THR A 63 -19.47 -9.25 -6.68
C THR A 63 -18.12 -8.96 -6.07
N GLU A 64 -18.12 -8.05 -5.10
CA GLU A 64 -16.99 -7.75 -4.26
C GLU A 64 -17.44 -7.73 -2.80
N ASP A 65 -16.79 -8.52 -1.97
CA ASP A 65 -17.02 -8.57 -0.54
C ASP A 65 -15.72 -8.24 0.20
N THR A 66 -15.74 -7.19 1.02
CA THR A 66 -14.60 -6.81 1.86
C THR A 66 -14.97 -6.79 3.32
N ASN A 67 -14.23 -7.58 4.11
CA ASN A 67 -14.32 -7.60 5.55
C ASN A 67 -13.00 -7.12 6.14
N ARG A 68 -13.03 -6.12 7.05
CA ARG A 68 -11.85 -5.56 7.68
C ARG A 68 -12.03 -5.43 9.18
N PHE A 69 -11.01 -5.86 9.89
CA PHE A 69 -10.85 -5.64 11.32
C PHE A 69 -9.53 -4.89 11.56
N PHE A 70 -9.59 -3.78 12.28
CA PHE A 70 -8.39 -3.05 12.67
C PHE A 70 -8.54 -2.45 14.06
N GLY A 71 -7.43 -2.31 14.74
CA GLY A 71 -7.40 -1.71 16.06
C GLY A 71 -6.02 -1.74 16.67
N ASN A 72 -5.89 -1.09 17.80
CA ASN A 72 -4.68 -1.14 18.60
C ASN A 72 -5.00 -1.13 20.10
N VAL A 73 -4.07 -1.66 20.87
CA VAL A 73 -4.04 -1.55 22.32
C VAL A 73 -2.69 -0.99 22.73
N TYR A 74 -2.67 -0.19 23.79
CA TYR A 74 -1.42 0.34 24.31
C TYR A 74 -1.42 0.41 25.82
N ALA A 75 -0.23 0.34 26.38
CA ALA A 75 0.04 0.61 27.77
C ALA A 75 1.03 1.78 27.87
N THR A 76 0.83 2.65 28.85
CA THR A 76 1.70 3.79 29.10
C THR A 76 2.13 3.76 30.59
N TYR A 77 3.42 3.95 30.79
CA TYR A 77 3.99 4.16 32.11
C TYR A 77 4.62 5.53 32.17
N GLN A 78 4.33 6.30 33.21
CA GLN A 78 4.87 7.65 33.42
C GLN A 78 5.37 7.79 34.85
N THR A 79 6.50 8.43 35.01
CA THR A 79 7.07 8.78 36.31
C THR A 79 7.92 10.03 36.20
N ASP A 80 7.96 10.81 37.27
CA ASP A 80 8.84 11.97 37.46
C ASP A 80 9.99 11.69 38.45
N PHE A 81 10.11 10.45 38.93
CA PHE A 81 11.08 10.02 39.96
C PHE A 81 11.04 10.87 41.25
N GLY A 82 9.88 11.50 41.53
CA GLY A 82 9.72 12.40 42.68
C GLY A 82 10.36 13.78 42.54
N THR A 83 10.73 14.15 41.28
CA THR A 83 11.32 15.47 40.98
C THR A 83 10.69 16.07 39.73
N ALA A 84 10.39 17.36 39.74
CA ALA A 84 9.82 18.06 38.59
C ALA A 84 10.79 18.15 37.38
N ASN A 85 12.06 17.86 37.60
CA ASN A 85 13.14 18.02 36.60
C ASN A 85 13.33 16.78 35.71
N HIS A 86 12.74 15.65 36.06
CA HIS A 86 12.88 14.40 35.34
C HIS A 86 11.50 13.84 35.03
N LYS A 87 11.24 13.55 33.77
CA LYS A 87 10.00 12.89 33.34
C LYS A 87 10.34 11.73 32.40
N LEU A 88 9.88 10.54 32.76
CA LEU A 88 9.96 9.38 31.91
C LEU A 88 8.55 8.98 31.46
N ASN A 89 8.40 8.76 30.16
CA ASN A 89 7.20 8.22 29.58
C ASN A 89 7.59 7.02 28.69
N ALA A 90 7.12 5.84 29.04
CA ALA A 90 7.27 4.65 28.22
C ALA A 90 5.89 4.23 27.70
N LYS A 91 5.78 4.03 26.41
CA LYS A 91 4.55 3.57 25.74
C LYS A 91 4.85 2.35 24.91
N TYR A 92 4.07 1.31 25.10
CA TYR A 92 4.07 0.12 24.24
C TYR A 92 2.72 -0.03 23.56
N MET A 93 2.72 -0.18 22.24
CA MET A 93 1.52 -0.32 21.42
C MET A 93 1.62 -1.59 20.58
N LEU A 94 0.51 -2.31 20.53
CA LEU A 94 0.29 -3.42 19.60
C LEU A 94 -0.88 -3.05 18.71
N GLY A 95 -0.72 -3.21 17.41
CA GLY A 95 -1.75 -2.95 16.41
C GLY A 95 -1.93 -4.10 15.45
N VAL A 96 -3.13 -4.23 14.94
CA VAL A 96 -3.51 -5.16 13.89
C VAL A 96 -4.40 -4.46 12.88
N ASP A 97 -4.17 -4.76 11.60
CA ASP A 97 -5.04 -4.42 10.49
C ASP A 97 -5.14 -5.65 9.60
N ALA A 98 -6.31 -6.28 9.58
CA ALA A 98 -6.56 -7.50 8.83
C ALA A 98 -7.82 -7.33 7.98
N TYR A 99 -7.70 -7.62 6.69
CA TYR A 99 -8.83 -7.58 5.79
C TYR A 99 -8.77 -8.67 4.73
N THR A 100 -9.94 -9.10 4.32
CA THR A 100 -10.18 -10.00 3.20
C THR A 100 -11.02 -9.29 2.16
N THR A 101 -10.62 -9.37 0.90
CA THR A 101 -11.44 -8.93 -0.24
C THR A 101 -11.61 -10.12 -1.17
N HIS A 102 -12.84 -10.44 -1.49
CA HIS A 102 -13.23 -11.52 -2.38
C HIS A 102 -13.98 -10.94 -3.56
N TYR A 103 -13.56 -11.33 -4.76
CA TYR A 103 -14.21 -10.99 -6.01
C TYR A 103 -14.77 -12.27 -6.65
N SER A 104 -15.94 -12.17 -7.25
CA SER A 104 -16.49 -13.21 -8.10
C SER A 104 -17.08 -12.57 -9.34
N ASP A 105 -16.43 -12.81 -10.47
CA ASP A 105 -16.78 -12.29 -11.78
C ASP A 105 -17.27 -13.45 -12.64
N SER A 106 -18.56 -13.48 -12.97
CA SER A 106 -19.14 -14.54 -13.77
C SER A 106 -19.83 -14.03 -15.02
N TYR A 107 -19.55 -14.69 -16.13
CA TYR A 107 -20.24 -14.57 -17.40
C TYR A 107 -21.16 -15.78 -17.55
N GLY A 108 -22.45 -15.50 -17.80
CA GLY A 108 -23.47 -16.53 -17.92
C GLY A 108 -23.27 -17.45 -19.12
N TYR A 109 -23.93 -18.60 -19.09
CA TYR A 109 -24.02 -19.50 -20.23
C TYR A 109 -24.72 -18.76 -21.37
N GLY A 110 -24.11 -18.73 -22.56
CA GLY A 110 -24.55 -17.92 -23.69
C GLY A 110 -23.85 -16.57 -23.83
N SER A 111 -22.95 -16.20 -22.89
CA SER A 111 -22.15 -14.98 -23.03
C SER A 111 -21.16 -15.10 -24.18
N ASN A 112 -21.16 -14.13 -25.08
CA ASN A 112 -20.19 -14.02 -26.17
C ASN A 112 -18.80 -13.69 -25.61
N THR A 113 -18.75 -12.88 -24.56
CA THR A 113 -17.50 -12.55 -23.83
C THR A 113 -16.99 -13.78 -23.07
N GLY A 114 -17.87 -14.58 -22.49
CA GLY A 114 -17.55 -15.82 -21.80
C GLY A 114 -17.39 -17.03 -22.72
N GLY A 115 -17.07 -16.85 -24.00
CA GLY A 115 -16.79 -17.94 -24.94
C GLY A 115 -18.02 -18.77 -25.33
N GLY A 116 -19.22 -18.28 -25.12
CA GLY A 116 -20.51 -18.93 -25.48
C GLY A 116 -21.03 -19.91 -24.44
N ARG A 117 -20.16 -20.49 -23.60
CA ARG A 117 -20.54 -21.44 -22.55
C ARG A 117 -20.29 -20.93 -21.14
N GLY A 118 -19.95 -19.66 -21.03
CA GLY A 118 -19.74 -18.98 -19.76
C GLY A 118 -18.38 -19.25 -19.10
N GLN A 119 -18.04 -18.41 -18.16
CA GLN A 119 -16.82 -18.50 -17.36
C GLN A 119 -17.03 -17.85 -15.99
N ILE A 120 -16.17 -18.18 -15.05
CA ILE A 120 -16.14 -17.58 -13.73
C ILE A 120 -14.70 -17.40 -13.27
N GLU A 121 -14.45 -16.27 -12.63
CA GLU A 121 -13.21 -15.96 -11.93
C GLU A 121 -13.55 -15.63 -10.47
N ASN A 122 -13.03 -16.42 -9.53
CA ASN A 122 -13.06 -16.09 -8.13
C ASN A 122 -11.63 -15.76 -7.69
N TYR A 123 -11.44 -14.58 -7.16
CA TYR A 123 -10.12 -14.18 -6.70
C TYR A 123 -10.19 -13.24 -5.50
N GLY A 124 -9.10 -13.10 -4.81
CA GLY A 124 -9.10 -12.22 -3.67
C GLY A 124 -7.80 -12.23 -2.89
N TRP A 125 -7.81 -11.41 -1.86
CA TRP A 125 -6.68 -11.24 -0.96
C TRP A 125 -7.10 -11.36 0.49
N THR A 126 -6.29 -12.04 1.27
CA THR A 126 -6.26 -11.92 2.72
C THR A 126 -4.99 -11.18 3.10
N ASN A 127 -5.13 -10.02 3.71
CA ASN A 127 -4.01 -9.21 4.19
C ASN A 127 -4.09 -9.11 5.70
N ALA A 128 -2.95 -9.24 6.38
CA ALA A 128 -2.86 -9.02 7.81
C ALA A 128 -1.54 -8.32 8.11
N THR A 129 -1.64 -7.14 8.70
CA THR A 129 -0.49 -6.36 9.17
C THR A 129 -0.54 -6.29 10.69
N TYR A 130 0.56 -6.68 11.30
CA TYR A 130 0.79 -6.59 12.74
C TYR A 130 1.89 -5.58 12.97
N ASN A 131 1.69 -4.69 13.90
CA ASN A 131 2.73 -3.76 14.33
C ASN A 131 2.89 -3.77 15.85
N SER A 132 4.10 -3.54 16.29
CA SER A 132 4.47 -3.34 17.66
C SER A 132 5.40 -2.14 17.73
N LEU A 133 5.11 -1.21 18.62
CA LEU A 133 5.89 0.01 18.79
C LEU A 133 6.15 0.24 20.28
N LEU A 134 7.43 0.20 20.67
CA LEU A 134 7.90 0.66 21.97
C LEU A 134 8.55 2.02 21.80
N THR A 135 8.13 2.99 22.59
CA THR A 135 8.78 4.30 22.71
C THR A 135 9.07 4.61 24.17
N ILE A 136 10.25 5.09 24.43
CA ILE A 136 10.69 5.57 25.74
C ILE A 136 11.14 7.01 25.53
N ASN A 137 10.45 7.92 26.19
CA ASN A 137 10.77 9.35 26.16
C ASN A 137 11.24 9.78 27.56
N TYR A 138 12.36 10.47 27.60
CA TYR A 138 12.92 11.01 28.81
C TYR A 138 13.20 12.49 28.66
N ASP A 139 12.52 13.30 29.48
CA ASP A 139 12.70 14.75 29.56
C ASP A 139 13.48 15.07 30.81
N TRP A 140 14.56 15.79 30.66
CA TRP A 140 15.41 16.25 31.74
C TRP A 140 15.63 17.75 31.65
N ARG A 141 15.11 18.46 32.64
CA ARG A 141 15.45 19.87 32.90
C ARG A 141 16.72 19.93 33.76
N ILE A 142 17.86 20.10 33.08
CA ILE A 142 19.17 20.08 33.75
C ILE A 142 19.28 21.26 34.71
N ASN A 143 18.91 22.44 34.26
CA ASN A 143 18.80 23.70 35.02
C ASN A 143 17.88 24.66 34.30
N ASP A 144 17.84 25.94 34.69
CA ASP A 144 16.95 26.95 34.07
C ASP A 144 17.36 27.28 32.62
N ASP A 145 18.61 27.07 32.24
CA ASP A 145 19.13 27.34 30.91
C ASP A 145 19.07 26.11 30.00
N TRP A 146 19.24 24.89 30.51
CA TRP A 146 19.43 23.69 29.74
C TRP A 146 18.30 22.67 29.92
N GLY A 147 17.72 22.27 28.81
CA GLY A 147 16.80 21.13 28.71
C GLY A 147 17.33 20.06 27.77
N LEU A 148 17.05 18.80 28.10
CA LEU A 148 17.37 17.64 27.29
C LEU A 148 16.11 16.78 27.14
N ASN A 149 15.81 16.39 25.92
CA ASN A 149 14.82 15.36 25.62
C ASN A 149 15.50 14.22 24.87
N ALA A 150 15.28 13.00 25.32
CA ALA A 150 15.79 11.81 24.66
C ALA A 150 14.65 10.83 24.40
N VAL A 151 14.55 10.35 23.17
CA VAL A 151 13.60 9.31 22.77
C VAL A 151 14.37 8.10 22.25
N ALA A 152 14.00 6.93 22.70
CA ALA A 152 14.46 5.67 22.12
C ALA A 152 13.25 4.79 21.81
N GLY A 153 13.31 4.02 20.74
CA GLY A 153 12.20 3.15 20.39
C GLY A 153 12.59 1.98 19.50
N ASN A 154 11.67 1.04 19.46
CA ASN A 154 11.71 -0.12 18.58
C ASN A 154 10.38 -0.27 17.90
N GLU A 155 10.41 -0.49 16.61
CA GLU A 155 9.24 -0.76 15.80
C GLU A 155 9.38 -2.11 15.11
N PHE A 156 8.34 -2.91 15.15
CA PHE A 156 8.23 -4.15 14.40
C PHE A 156 6.96 -4.12 13.57
N ILE A 157 7.10 -4.36 12.28
CA ILE A 157 5.98 -4.47 11.35
C ILE A 157 6.10 -5.80 10.62
N GLN A 158 5.00 -6.56 10.57
CA GLN A 158 4.90 -7.75 9.74
C GLN A 158 3.63 -7.67 8.91
N SER A 159 3.79 -7.75 7.59
CA SER A 159 2.69 -7.86 6.65
C SER A 159 2.67 -9.25 6.03
N ASN A 160 1.52 -9.89 6.11
CA ASN A 160 1.24 -11.16 5.45
C ASN A 160 0.17 -10.91 4.40
N ARG A 161 0.40 -11.38 3.20
CA ARG A 161 -0.59 -11.35 2.12
C ARG A 161 -0.71 -12.71 1.51
N LYS A 162 -1.95 -13.16 1.36
CA LYS A 162 -2.32 -14.37 0.63
C LYS A 162 -3.25 -13.96 -0.49
N LYS A 163 -2.95 -14.37 -1.72
CA LYS A 163 -3.82 -14.25 -2.89
C LYS A 163 -4.24 -15.64 -3.30
N TYR A 164 -5.49 -15.77 -3.70
CA TYR A 164 -5.97 -16.94 -4.41
C TYR A 164 -6.64 -16.48 -5.70
N TYR A 165 -6.61 -17.33 -6.70
CA TYR A 165 -7.27 -17.16 -7.98
C TYR A 165 -7.81 -18.49 -8.45
N GLU A 166 -9.08 -18.49 -8.84
CA GLU A 166 -9.79 -19.64 -9.40
C GLU A 166 -10.43 -19.19 -10.70
N TYR A 167 -10.17 -19.90 -11.76
CA TYR A 167 -10.76 -19.66 -13.06
C TYR A 167 -11.45 -20.90 -13.54
N GLY A 168 -12.71 -20.74 -14.00
CA GLY A 168 -13.49 -21.81 -14.57
C GLY A 168 -14.14 -21.41 -15.88
N THR A 169 -14.10 -22.25 -16.88
CA THR A 169 -14.69 -21.98 -18.18
C THR A 169 -15.41 -23.21 -18.73
N ASN A 170 -16.31 -22.98 -19.70
CA ASN A 170 -17.15 -23.98 -20.34
C ASN A 170 -18.06 -24.72 -19.34
N TYR A 171 -19.12 -24.04 -18.89
CA TYR A 171 -20.13 -24.65 -18.01
C TYR A 171 -20.76 -25.88 -18.64
N ASN A 172 -20.98 -26.90 -17.83
CA ASN A 172 -21.66 -28.15 -18.27
C ASN A 172 -23.13 -27.90 -18.64
N PHE A 173 -23.77 -27.00 -17.89
CA PHE A 173 -25.18 -26.64 -18.12
C PHE A 173 -25.41 -25.16 -17.75
N ALA A 174 -26.52 -24.62 -18.25
CA ALA A 174 -26.93 -23.23 -18.06
C ALA A 174 -27.59 -23.00 -16.69
N GLY A 175 -27.60 -21.73 -16.22
CA GLY A 175 -28.33 -21.29 -15.04
C GLY A 175 -27.58 -21.47 -13.70
N TRP A 176 -26.37 -21.98 -13.71
CA TRP A 176 -25.54 -22.12 -12.51
C TRP A 176 -24.10 -21.63 -12.79
N ASN A 177 -23.88 -20.33 -12.57
CA ASN A 177 -22.56 -19.70 -12.73
C ASN A 177 -21.68 -20.01 -11.52
N HIS A 178 -21.04 -21.18 -11.51
CA HIS A 178 -20.26 -21.68 -10.40
C HIS A 178 -19.03 -22.44 -10.89
N ILE A 179 -17.92 -22.36 -10.12
CA ILE A 179 -16.68 -23.01 -10.48
C ILE A 179 -16.83 -24.52 -10.71
N ASN A 180 -17.65 -25.18 -9.88
CA ASN A 180 -17.89 -26.62 -10.01
C ASN A 180 -18.70 -27.02 -11.26
N ASN A 181 -19.33 -26.04 -11.91
CA ASN A 181 -20.03 -26.24 -13.18
C ASN A 181 -19.11 -26.11 -14.39
N ALA A 182 -17.90 -25.60 -14.20
CA ALA A 182 -16.91 -25.43 -15.24
C ALA A 182 -16.21 -26.74 -15.60
N THR A 183 -16.09 -27.04 -16.89
CA THR A 183 -15.39 -28.23 -17.39
C THR A 183 -13.87 -28.09 -17.25
N THR A 184 -13.36 -26.87 -17.41
CA THR A 184 -11.96 -26.55 -17.24
C THR A 184 -11.81 -25.63 -16.05
N GLN A 185 -10.95 -26.01 -15.13
CA GLN A 185 -10.70 -25.24 -13.92
C GLN A 185 -9.18 -25.03 -13.75
N LEU A 186 -8.79 -23.85 -13.32
CA LEU A 186 -7.44 -23.45 -12.96
C LEU A 186 -7.46 -22.83 -11.59
N THR A 187 -6.49 -23.16 -10.74
CA THR A 187 -6.35 -22.55 -9.41
C THR A 187 -4.91 -22.14 -9.19
N GLU A 188 -4.73 -20.98 -8.57
CA GLU A 188 -3.42 -20.44 -8.19
C GLU A 188 -3.46 -19.89 -6.78
N GLU A 189 -2.37 -20.01 -6.05
CA GLU A 189 -2.18 -19.42 -4.74
C GLU A 189 -0.80 -18.77 -4.66
N GLU A 190 -0.75 -17.55 -4.12
CA GLU A 190 0.48 -16.85 -3.84
C GLU A 190 0.50 -16.33 -2.39
N ARG A 191 1.69 -16.35 -1.78
CA ARG A 191 1.87 -15.88 -0.40
C ARG A 191 3.09 -14.99 -0.29
N TRP A 192 2.91 -13.86 0.36
CA TRP A 192 3.98 -12.92 0.65
C TRP A 192 4.04 -12.65 2.15
N LYS A 193 5.24 -12.49 2.65
CA LYS A 193 5.48 -12.13 4.02
C LYS A 193 6.66 -11.18 4.11
N ASN A 194 6.39 -9.96 4.54
CA ASN A 194 7.39 -8.94 4.76
C ASN A 194 7.51 -8.60 6.23
N ARG A 195 8.73 -8.34 6.68
CA ARG A 195 9.03 -7.90 8.03
C ARG A 195 10.01 -6.74 8.00
N THR A 196 9.72 -5.76 8.84
CA THR A 196 10.63 -4.66 9.14
C THR A 196 10.82 -4.57 10.63
N VAL A 197 12.06 -4.46 11.08
CA VAL A 197 12.42 -4.18 12.46
C VAL A 197 13.24 -2.90 12.47
N GLY A 198 12.77 -1.88 13.16
CA GLY A 198 13.42 -0.59 13.27
C GLY A 198 13.82 -0.29 14.73
N PHE A 199 15.01 0.22 14.92
CA PHE A 199 15.43 0.85 16.16
C PHE A 199 15.71 2.32 15.88
N PHE A 200 15.19 3.20 16.70
CA PHE A 200 15.38 4.62 16.51
C PHE A 200 15.69 5.33 17.81
N GLY A 201 16.40 6.42 17.68
CA GLY A 201 16.69 7.31 18.79
C GLY A 201 16.73 8.75 18.32
N ASN A 202 16.35 9.63 19.24
CA ASN A 202 16.39 11.07 19.06
C ASN A 202 16.92 11.70 20.35
N VAL A 203 17.80 12.66 20.21
CA VAL A 203 18.24 13.49 21.34
C VAL A 203 18.12 14.94 20.92
N SER A 204 17.35 15.69 21.69
CA SER A 204 17.15 17.14 21.52
C SER A 204 17.66 17.89 22.74
N ALA A 205 18.54 18.83 22.52
CA ALA A 205 19.04 19.75 23.54
C ALA A 205 18.50 21.16 23.28
N SER A 206 18.08 21.84 24.32
CA SER A 206 17.67 23.25 24.30
C SER A 206 18.52 24.07 25.26
N TYR A 207 18.92 25.27 24.83
CA TYR A 207 19.63 26.21 25.64
C TYR A 207 18.93 27.58 25.66
N ARG A 208 18.54 28.04 26.84
CA ARG A 208 17.84 29.34 27.10
C ARG A 208 16.63 29.61 26.20
N ASN A 209 15.92 28.55 25.75
CA ASN A 209 14.86 28.64 24.75
C ASN A 209 15.29 29.33 23.44
N MET A 210 16.58 29.55 23.27
CA MET A 210 17.19 30.25 22.14
C MET A 210 17.80 29.29 21.12
N LEU A 211 18.60 28.33 21.58
CA LEU A 211 19.28 27.36 20.72
C LEU A 211 18.70 25.97 20.91
N TYR A 212 18.39 25.32 19.81
CA TYR A 212 17.89 23.94 19.76
C TYR A 212 18.77 23.11 18.85
N LEU A 213 19.17 21.95 19.31
CA LEU A 213 19.90 20.96 18.52
C LEU A 213 19.21 19.62 18.66
N THR A 214 18.90 18.99 17.54
CA THR A 214 18.31 17.66 17.51
C THR A 214 19.15 16.73 16.63
N VAL A 215 19.46 15.55 17.17
CA VAL A 215 20.14 14.47 16.45
C VAL A 215 19.24 13.25 16.48
N THR A 216 19.00 12.66 15.33
CA THR A 216 18.17 11.46 15.19
C THR A 216 18.94 10.39 14.44
N GLY A 217 18.76 9.15 14.83
CA GLY A 217 19.26 8.00 14.11
C GLY A 217 18.19 6.90 14.08
N ARG A 218 18.06 6.23 12.92
CA ARG A 218 17.22 5.06 12.77
C ARG A 218 17.98 3.96 12.05
N GLN A 219 17.90 2.76 12.58
CA GLN A 219 18.45 1.54 12.01
C GLN A 219 17.30 0.60 11.66
N ASP A 220 17.13 0.30 10.37
CA ASP A 220 16.11 -0.63 9.89
C ASP A 220 16.72 -1.94 9.40
N TYR A 221 16.00 -3.04 9.63
CA TYR A 221 16.24 -4.37 9.11
C TYR A 221 15.00 -4.81 8.35
N VAL A 222 15.12 -5.03 7.03
CA VAL A 222 13.99 -5.27 6.14
C VAL A 222 14.14 -6.63 5.45
N SER A 223 13.11 -7.48 5.53
CA SER A 223 13.17 -8.85 5.02
C SER A 223 13.17 -8.96 3.50
N ASN A 224 12.62 -7.97 2.79
CA ASN A 224 12.53 -7.91 1.33
C ASN A 224 13.74 -7.23 0.68
N MET A 225 14.93 -7.41 1.27
CA MET A 225 16.21 -6.97 0.73
C MET A 225 17.20 -8.15 0.70
N PRO A 226 18.24 -8.13 -0.16
CA PRO A 226 19.29 -9.12 -0.15
C PRO A 226 19.92 -9.29 1.22
N ARG A 227 20.28 -10.51 1.60
CA ARG A 227 20.76 -10.82 2.97
C ARG A 227 21.88 -9.90 3.44
N ASN A 228 22.78 -9.51 2.54
CA ASN A 228 23.92 -8.64 2.86
C ASN A 228 23.55 -7.16 2.95
N ASN A 229 22.36 -6.76 2.46
CA ASN A 229 21.93 -5.37 2.37
C ASN A 229 20.56 -5.13 3.05
N ARG A 230 20.21 -5.96 4.05
CA ARG A 230 18.94 -5.85 4.81
C ARG A 230 18.95 -4.74 5.85
N SER A 231 20.11 -4.22 6.17
CA SER A 231 20.33 -3.32 7.30
C SER A 231 20.82 -1.99 6.78
N PHE A 232 20.16 -0.91 7.15
CA PHE A 232 20.54 0.44 6.76
C PHE A 232 20.23 1.46 7.85
N PHE A 233 21.12 2.45 7.97
CA PHE A 233 21.07 3.48 8.98
C PHE A 233 20.76 4.85 8.35
N TYR A 234 19.87 5.60 8.99
CA TYR A 234 19.46 6.93 8.57
C TYR A 234 19.75 7.94 9.68
N PRO A 235 20.74 8.79 9.51
CA PRO A 235 20.99 9.90 10.42
C PRO A 235 20.19 11.15 10.02
N SER A 236 19.85 11.96 11.02
CA SER A 236 19.47 13.35 10.77
C SER A 236 19.99 14.26 11.87
N VAL A 237 20.26 15.50 11.51
CA VAL A 237 20.69 16.58 12.43
C VAL A 237 19.93 17.83 12.06
N SER A 238 19.38 18.51 13.06
CA SER A 238 18.78 19.82 12.87
C SER A 238 19.17 20.77 13.99
N ALA A 239 19.36 22.04 13.61
CA ALA A 239 19.60 23.13 14.54
C ALA A 239 18.62 24.27 14.28
N GLY A 240 18.17 24.89 15.36
CA GLY A 240 17.30 26.07 15.34
C GLY A 240 17.84 27.14 16.29
N PHE A 241 17.89 28.39 15.82
CA PHE A 241 18.33 29.50 16.61
C PHE A 241 17.29 30.62 16.56
N ILE A 242 16.74 30.99 17.73
CA ILE A 242 15.82 32.11 17.88
C ILE A 242 16.64 33.35 18.18
N LEU A 243 16.80 34.18 17.17
CA LEU A 243 17.62 35.40 17.20
C LEU A 243 17.07 36.44 18.21
N THR A 244 15.75 36.53 18.31
CA THR A 244 15.06 37.51 19.17
C THR A 244 15.07 37.16 20.66
N GLU A 245 15.68 36.04 21.06
CA GLU A 245 16.03 35.80 22.45
C GLU A 245 17.33 36.50 22.86
N LEU A 246 18.04 37.12 21.91
CA LEU A 246 19.10 38.08 22.19
C LEU A 246 18.49 39.48 22.32
N ASP A 247 18.65 40.11 23.47
CA ASP A 247 18.02 41.42 23.79
C ASP A 247 18.33 42.50 22.76
N GLU A 248 19.53 42.44 22.13
CA GLU A 248 19.95 43.41 21.12
C GLU A 248 19.19 43.27 19.78
N LEU A 249 18.60 42.14 19.51
CA LEU A 249 17.92 41.85 18.23
C LEU A 249 16.40 41.95 18.32
N LYS A 250 15.82 41.98 19.53
CA LYS A 250 14.40 42.14 19.76
C LYS A 250 14.02 43.60 19.70
N ASN A 251 13.06 43.97 18.89
CA ASN A 251 12.55 45.34 18.80
C ASN A 251 11.06 45.36 18.43
N ASP A 252 10.44 46.53 18.42
CA ASP A 252 9.00 46.71 18.17
C ASP A 252 8.59 46.31 16.73
N VAL A 253 9.53 46.22 15.83
CA VAL A 253 9.26 45.83 14.44
C VAL A 253 9.41 44.33 14.28
N VAL A 254 10.49 43.71 14.80
CA VAL A 254 10.78 42.27 14.73
C VAL A 254 10.59 41.66 16.12
N ASN A 255 9.48 40.97 16.30
CA ASN A 255 9.14 40.39 17.61
C ASN A 255 9.68 38.94 17.75
N TYR A 256 9.82 38.25 16.63
CA TYR A 256 10.34 36.90 16.57
C TYR A 256 11.12 36.69 15.29
N ALA A 257 12.31 36.12 15.42
CA ALA A 257 13.12 35.68 14.28
C ALA A 257 13.83 34.40 14.63
N LYS A 258 13.64 33.35 13.81
CA LYS A 258 14.23 32.04 13.98
C LYS A 258 14.93 31.62 12.69
N LEU A 259 16.16 31.17 12.80
CA LEU A 259 16.88 30.44 11.74
C LEU A 259 16.84 28.94 12.03
N ARG A 260 16.75 28.16 10.98
CA ARG A 260 16.79 26.71 11.08
C ARG A 260 17.63 26.11 9.96
N VAL A 261 18.33 25.05 10.28
CA VAL A 261 19.12 24.25 9.34
C VAL A 261 18.93 22.80 9.66
N SER A 262 18.77 21.96 8.64
CA SER A 262 18.69 20.53 8.84
C SER A 262 19.40 19.74 7.74
N TYR A 263 19.86 18.58 8.12
CA TYR A 263 20.33 17.52 7.25
C TYR A 263 19.66 16.23 7.63
N ALA A 264 19.15 15.49 6.65
CA ALA A 264 18.54 14.20 6.87
C ALA A 264 18.86 13.23 5.74
N GLU A 265 19.08 11.98 6.10
CA GLU A 265 19.06 10.86 5.15
C GLU A 265 17.84 10.00 5.41
N VAL A 266 17.18 9.57 4.31
CA VAL A 266 16.05 8.64 4.35
C VAL A 266 16.30 7.55 3.33
N GLY A 267 16.21 6.31 3.76
CA GLY A 267 16.32 5.17 2.87
C GLY A 267 14.98 4.54 2.56
N GLN A 268 14.85 4.02 1.35
CA GLN A 268 13.72 3.23 0.92
C GLN A 268 14.19 1.86 0.49
N ALA A 269 13.60 0.81 1.09
CA ALA A 269 13.87 -0.56 0.69
C ALA A 269 13.32 -0.81 -0.72
N GLY A 270 14.06 -1.59 -1.52
CA GLY A 270 13.57 -2.12 -2.78
C GLY A 270 12.75 -3.41 -2.58
N ASP A 271 12.14 -3.88 -3.64
CA ASP A 271 11.51 -5.19 -3.69
C ASP A 271 12.50 -6.21 -4.26
N PHE A 272 13.14 -6.96 -3.39
CA PHE A 272 14.00 -8.07 -3.75
C PHE A 272 13.30 -9.39 -3.42
N LEU A 273 13.20 -10.26 -4.41
CA LEU A 273 12.80 -11.64 -4.25
C LEU A 273 14.02 -12.52 -4.51
N GLU A 274 14.33 -13.43 -3.59
CA GLU A 274 15.30 -14.49 -3.91
C GLU A 274 14.75 -15.29 -5.09
N ASN A 275 15.63 -15.74 -5.99
CA ASN A 275 15.24 -16.52 -7.14
C ASN A 275 14.35 -17.68 -6.71
N TYR A 276 13.12 -17.65 -7.10
CA TYR A 276 12.19 -18.73 -6.86
C TYR A 276 11.79 -19.37 -8.19
N TYR A 277 11.43 -20.61 -8.11
CA TYR A 277 10.94 -21.37 -9.24
C TYR A 277 9.45 -21.55 -9.08
N SER A 278 8.70 -21.26 -10.12
CA SER A 278 7.29 -21.61 -10.22
C SER A 278 7.11 -22.85 -11.06
N THR A 279 6.04 -23.60 -10.81
CA THR A 279 5.58 -24.59 -11.77
C THR A 279 5.23 -23.86 -13.06
N PRO A 280 5.84 -24.21 -14.20
CA PRO A 280 5.54 -23.50 -15.42
C PRO A 280 4.10 -23.75 -15.82
N THR A 281 3.34 -22.69 -15.94
CA THR A 281 2.16 -22.67 -16.77
C THR A 281 2.57 -22.10 -18.12
N TYR A 282 2.97 -22.93 -19.04
CA TYR A 282 3.12 -22.51 -20.41
C TYR A 282 1.72 -22.31 -21.00
N GLY A 283 1.21 -21.10 -20.82
CA GLY A 283 0.10 -20.62 -21.63
C GLY A 283 0.54 -20.56 -23.06
N GLY A 284 -0.10 -21.34 -23.80
CA GLY A 284 -0.28 -21.31 -25.16
C GLY A 284 0.65 -20.50 -25.99
N GLY A 285 1.79 -20.66 -26.07
CA GLY A 285 2.63 -20.02 -27.02
C GLY A 285 1.85 -19.48 -28.21
N PHE A 286 2.46 -19.29 -29.27
CA PHE A 286 1.95 -18.64 -30.47
C PHE A 286 0.61 -19.17 -31.02
N TYR A 287 0.20 -20.40 -30.66
CA TYR A 287 -0.96 -21.07 -31.28
C TYR A 287 -2.00 -21.63 -30.31
N SER A 288 -1.83 -21.52 -29.03
CA SER A 288 -2.76 -22.06 -28.06
C SER A 288 -2.94 -21.16 -26.84
N LEU A 289 -4.15 -20.89 -26.48
CA LEU A 289 -4.51 -20.21 -25.23
C LEU A 289 -4.58 -21.18 -24.04
N THR A 290 -4.46 -22.48 -24.31
CA THR A 290 -4.51 -23.50 -23.27
C THR A 290 -3.14 -23.69 -22.66
N PRO A 291 -2.96 -23.43 -21.36
CA PRO A 291 -1.68 -23.60 -20.70
C PRO A 291 -1.29 -25.08 -20.64
N ILE A 292 -0.02 -25.37 -20.86
CA ILE A 292 0.55 -26.67 -20.57
C ILE A 292 0.75 -26.74 -19.06
N MET A 293 0.07 -27.66 -18.40
CA MET A 293 0.13 -27.82 -16.96
C MET A 293 1.07 -29.01 -16.62
N TYR A 294 1.95 -28.82 -15.66
CA TYR A 294 2.75 -29.86 -15.08
C TYR A 294 2.12 -30.39 -13.79
N PRO A 295 2.33 -31.70 -13.42
CA PRO A 295 3.23 -32.65 -14.05
C PRO A 295 2.67 -33.25 -15.35
N ILE A 296 3.55 -33.44 -16.33
CA ILE A 296 3.24 -34.18 -17.58
C ILE A 296 3.74 -35.59 -17.43
N LYS A 297 2.85 -36.59 -17.53
CA LYS A 297 3.19 -38.01 -17.34
C LYS A 297 4.02 -38.28 -16.07
N GLY A 298 3.65 -37.59 -14.98
CA GLY A 298 4.36 -37.72 -13.70
C GLY A 298 5.67 -36.93 -13.59
N THR A 299 6.10 -36.23 -14.63
CA THR A 299 7.33 -35.42 -14.61
C THR A 299 7.00 -33.98 -14.26
N THR A 300 7.56 -33.48 -13.18
CA THR A 300 7.47 -32.09 -12.76
C THR A 300 8.53 -31.27 -13.46
N ALA A 301 8.18 -30.05 -13.84
CA ALA A 301 9.14 -29.07 -14.33
C ALA A 301 9.00 -27.76 -13.55
N TYR A 302 10.09 -27.00 -13.52
CA TYR A 302 10.15 -25.69 -12.89
C TYR A 302 10.78 -24.71 -13.87
N THR A 303 10.27 -23.48 -13.88
CA THR A 303 10.88 -22.40 -14.65
C THR A 303 11.34 -21.30 -13.70
N PRO A 304 12.51 -20.70 -13.91
CA PRO A 304 12.90 -19.53 -13.17
C PRO A 304 11.94 -18.38 -13.50
N TYR A 305 11.72 -17.51 -12.51
CA TYR A 305 10.92 -16.32 -12.70
C TYR A 305 11.53 -15.38 -13.75
N TYR A 306 10.71 -14.64 -14.46
CA TYR A 306 11.16 -13.76 -15.56
C TYR A 306 12.06 -12.61 -15.10
N THR A 307 11.93 -12.18 -13.86
CA THR A 307 12.71 -11.10 -13.30
C THR A 307 13.89 -11.67 -12.52
N ILE A 308 15.09 -11.29 -12.89
CA ILE A 308 16.30 -11.58 -12.13
C ILE A 308 16.57 -10.36 -11.25
N PHE A 309 16.64 -10.58 -9.94
CA PHE A 309 16.95 -9.52 -8.99
C PHE A 309 18.46 -9.48 -8.75
N ASP A 310 19.00 -8.26 -8.67
CA ASP A 310 20.40 -8.06 -8.32
C ASP A 310 20.64 -8.48 -6.86
N PRO A 311 21.49 -9.48 -6.59
CA PRO A 311 21.82 -9.91 -5.24
C PRO A 311 22.54 -8.83 -4.43
N ASN A 312 23.06 -7.79 -5.09
CA ASN A 312 23.71 -6.63 -4.48
C ASN A 312 22.82 -5.41 -4.37
N LEU A 313 21.51 -5.55 -4.66
CA LEU A 313 20.55 -4.47 -4.54
C LEU A 313 20.71 -3.75 -3.20
N LYS A 314 20.85 -2.44 -3.26
CA LYS A 314 20.95 -1.55 -2.10
C LYS A 314 19.67 -0.73 -1.95
N PRO A 315 19.35 -0.29 -0.73
CA PRO A 315 18.25 0.67 -0.55
C PRO A 315 18.55 1.96 -1.31
N GLN A 316 17.50 2.57 -1.83
CA GLN A 316 17.57 3.94 -2.32
C GLN A 316 17.79 4.87 -1.14
N ASN A 317 18.70 5.82 -1.25
CA ASN A 317 18.97 6.80 -0.22
C ASN A 317 18.71 8.22 -0.73
N THR A 318 17.83 8.94 -0.03
CA THR A 318 17.55 10.36 -0.30
C THR A 318 18.23 11.22 0.76
N ARG A 319 19.06 12.16 0.34
CA ARG A 319 19.71 13.14 1.20
C ARG A 319 19.07 14.49 1.03
N SER A 320 18.67 15.08 2.12
CA SER A 320 17.99 16.37 2.14
C SER A 320 18.75 17.38 2.98
N TYR A 321 18.88 18.59 2.46
CA TYR A 321 19.43 19.76 3.15
C TYR A 321 18.37 20.83 3.16
N GLU A 322 18.13 21.41 4.32
CA GLU A 322 17.15 22.47 4.47
C GLU A 322 17.74 23.65 5.24
N ILE A 323 17.48 24.86 4.75
CA ILE A 323 17.75 26.10 5.45
C ILE A 323 16.45 26.91 5.42
N GLY A 324 16.04 27.41 6.57
CA GLY A 324 14.82 28.20 6.71
C GLY A 324 14.95 29.36 7.69
N ALA A 325 14.10 30.32 7.49
CA ALA A 325 13.95 31.47 8.39
C ALA A 325 12.45 31.78 8.61
N ASP A 326 12.09 32.00 9.85
CA ASP A 326 10.76 32.41 10.25
C ASP A 326 10.87 33.76 10.96
N VAL A 327 10.13 34.76 10.51
CA VAL A 327 10.20 36.14 11.08
C VAL A 327 8.78 36.66 11.28
N ASN A 328 8.51 37.18 12.47
CA ASN A 328 7.25 37.86 12.80
C ASN A 328 7.51 39.33 13.04
N PHE A 329 6.66 40.15 12.46
CA PHE A 329 6.73 41.59 12.53
C PHE A 329 5.47 42.14 13.21
N PHE A 330 5.62 43.30 13.92
CA PHE A 330 4.53 44.10 14.47
C PHE A 330 3.55 43.29 15.36
N ASP A 331 4.06 42.69 16.42
CA ASP A 331 3.31 41.82 17.33
C ASP A 331 2.55 40.69 16.63
N ASN A 332 3.24 40.00 15.70
CA ASN A 332 2.70 38.92 14.90
C ASN A 332 1.64 39.32 13.86
N LEU A 333 1.50 40.62 13.55
CA LEU A 333 0.60 41.07 12.49
C LEU A 333 1.00 40.53 11.11
N ILE A 334 2.30 40.44 10.87
CA ILE A 334 2.85 39.88 9.64
C ILE A 334 3.84 38.76 9.99
N THR A 335 3.61 37.57 9.45
CA THR A 335 4.51 36.43 9.58
C THR A 335 5.06 36.06 8.21
N VAL A 336 6.37 35.93 8.10
CA VAL A 336 7.07 35.47 6.90
C VAL A 336 7.86 34.21 7.24
N SER A 337 7.62 33.14 6.49
CA SER A 337 8.38 31.91 6.57
C SER A 337 8.99 31.60 5.21
N TYR A 338 10.29 31.36 5.18
CA TYR A 338 11.03 30.96 3.99
C TYR A 338 11.77 29.66 4.24
N THR A 339 11.67 28.71 3.32
CA THR A 339 12.42 27.47 3.36
C THR A 339 13.04 27.20 2.00
N HIS A 340 14.33 26.91 1.99
CA HIS A 340 15.06 26.39 0.84
C HIS A 340 15.41 24.93 1.13
N LEU A 341 14.94 24.03 0.26
CA LEU A 341 15.17 22.59 0.37
C LEU A 341 15.89 22.09 -0.88
N ARG A 342 16.92 21.30 -0.68
CA ARG A 342 17.59 20.52 -1.72
C ARG A 342 17.59 19.04 -1.33
N ALA A 343 16.96 18.24 -2.16
CA ALA A 343 16.98 16.79 -2.03
C ALA A 343 17.78 16.15 -3.16
N HIS A 344 18.49 15.09 -2.88
CA HIS A 344 19.26 14.30 -3.85
C HIS A 344 19.03 12.82 -3.57
N GLU A 345 18.60 12.11 -4.61
CA GLU A 345 18.33 10.67 -4.57
C GLU A 345 19.50 9.91 -5.23
N THR A 346 19.85 8.80 -4.65
CA THR A 346 20.87 7.88 -5.19
C THR A 346 20.30 6.48 -5.35
#